data_2d8c3649118ca638da8069a071e32f30
#
_entry.id   2d8c3649118ca638da8069a071e32f30
#
_cell.length_a   1.000
_cell.length_b   1.000
_cell.length_c   1.000
_cell.angle_alpha   90.00
_cell.angle_beta   90.00
_cell.angle_gamma   90.00
#
_symmetry.space_group_name_H-M   'P 1'
#
loop_
_entity.id
_entity.type
_entity.pdbx_description
1 polymer ?
#
loop_
_entity_poly.entity_id
_entity_poly.type
_entity_poly.pdbx_seq_one_letter_code
_entity_poly.pdbx_strand_id
1 'polypeptide(L)'
;MKWLTDDEFFGTELVESGDRALNMIGAIAQNSLSSLATSPDFLAKMQVAFGNSFDVEKAVKLASAWAQGDFSEFPEIEIRSEAEINGALGAFAAATGKIYLSREFLAKNAGNVTAVAGVLLEEFGHFVDSQINSVDAIGDEGEIFSDLVQGKALSQGELAGLKGEDDSAIVVLDGTG
;
A
#
# COMPACT_ATOMS: atom_id res chain seq x y z
N MET A 1 8.53 -6.08 7.31
CA MET A 1 7.80 -4.80 7.30
C MET A 1 8.18 -4.04 8.56
N LYS A 2 8.57 -2.79 8.45
CA LYS A 2 9.03 -1.97 9.57
C LYS A 2 8.03 -0.85 9.83
N TRP A 3 7.56 -0.77 11.08
CA TRP A 3 6.64 0.26 11.57
C TRP A 3 7.40 1.28 12.41
N LEU A 4 7.14 2.55 12.19
CA LEU A 4 7.57 3.64 13.06
C LEU A 4 6.33 4.20 13.75
N THR A 5 6.29 4.01 15.05
CA THR A 5 5.23 4.53 15.92
C THR A 5 5.87 5.47 16.93
N ASP A 6 5.25 6.62 17.17
CA ASP A 6 5.62 7.46 18.30
C ASP A 6 5.16 6.76 19.60
N ASP A 7 6.02 6.73 20.62
CA ASP A 7 5.74 6.11 21.94
C ASP A 7 4.47 6.64 22.62
N GLU A 8 3.98 7.81 22.19
CA GLU A 8 2.75 8.42 22.71
C GLU A 8 1.46 7.90 22.08
N PHE A 9 1.54 7.11 20.99
CA PHE A 9 0.34 6.67 20.26
C PHE A 9 -0.52 5.68 21.06
N PHE A 10 0.10 4.82 21.85
CA PHE A 10 -0.57 3.86 22.70
C PHE A 10 -0.18 4.04 24.16
N GLY A 11 -1.12 4.31 25.05
CA GLY A 11 -0.89 4.15 26.49
C GLY A 11 -0.48 2.72 26.82
N THR A 12 0.22 2.50 27.92
CA THR A 12 0.93 1.24 28.27
C THR A 12 0.11 -0.05 28.17
N GLU A 13 -1.23 -0.02 28.32
CA GLU A 13 -2.10 -1.18 28.11
C GLU A 13 -2.57 -1.34 26.65
N LEU A 14 -2.51 -0.26 25.85
CA LEU A 14 -2.90 -0.25 24.43
C LEU A 14 -1.74 -0.59 23.50
N VAL A 15 -0.48 -0.49 23.96
CA VAL A 15 0.72 -0.80 23.16
C VAL A 15 0.68 -2.24 22.65
N GLU A 16 0.42 -3.23 23.52
CA GLU A 16 0.37 -4.65 23.10
C GLU A 16 -0.76 -4.95 22.11
N SER A 17 -1.92 -4.31 22.27
CA SER A 17 -3.04 -4.49 21.33
C SER A 17 -2.80 -3.77 20.01
N GLY A 18 -2.16 -2.61 20.05
CA GLY A 18 -1.75 -1.85 18.86
C GLY A 18 -0.69 -2.60 18.06
N ASP A 19 0.37 -3.07 18.68
CA ASP A 19 1.42 -3.85 18.04
C ASP A 19 0.87 -5.13 17.42
N ARG A 20 -0.08 -5.79 18.09
CA ARG A 20 -0.75 -6.97 17.55
C ARG A 20 -1.55 -6.63 16.29
N ALA A 21 -2.30 -5.54 16.29
CA ALA A 21 -3.07 -5.10 15.13
C ALA A 21 -2.15 -4.76 13.94
N LEU A 22 -1.06 -4.02 14.17
CA LEU A 22 -0.07 -3.68 13.15
C LEU A 22 0.61 -4.94 12.59
N ASN A 23 0.96 -5.90 13.44
CA ASN A 23 1.52 -7.18 12.99
C ASN A 23 0.51 -7.98 12.15
N MET A 24 -0.78 -7.97 12.50
CA MET A 24 -1.82 -8.63 11.71
C MET A 24 -2.02 -7.95 10.35
N ILE A 25 -2.05 -6.62 10.30
CA ILE A 25 -2.14 -5.85 9.06
C ILE A 25 -0.96 -6.21 8.15
N GLY A 26 0.25 -6.18 8.68
CA GLY A 26 1.45 -6.57 7.95
C GLY A 26 1.39 -8.01 7.42
N ALA A 27 0.93 -8.96 8.23
CA ALA A 27 0.81 -10.36 7.82
C ALA A 27 -0.24 -10.53 6.71
N ILE A 28 -1.38 -9.84 6.77
CA ILE A 28 -2.40 -9.86 5.72
C ILE A 28 -1.80 -9.35 4.40
N ALA A 29 -1.13 -8.21 4.41
CA ALA A 29 -0.52 -7.63 3.23
C ALA A 29 0.54 -8.57 2.61
N GLN A 30 1.46 -9.09 3.43
CA GLN A 30 2.50 -10.02 2.98
C GLN A 30 1.94 -11.32 2.40
N ASN A 31 0.93 -11.92 3.05
CA ASN A 31 0.30 -13.13 2.54
C ASN A 31 -0.41 -12.89 1.21
N SER A 32 -1.08 -11.75 1.06
CA SER A 32 -1.77 -11.38 -0.18
C SER A 32 -0.77 -11.16 -1.33
N LEU A 33 0.35 -10.47 -1.06
CA LEU A 33 1.42 -10.27 -2.04
C LEU A 33 2.10 -11.60 -2.44
N SER A 34 2.36 -12.50 -1.48
CA SER A 34 2.92 -13.83 -1.77
C SER A 34 1.95 -14.68 -2.63
N SER A 35 0.65 -14.57 -2.37
CA SER A 35 -0.38 -15.24 -3.16
C SER A 35 -0.44 -14.68 -4.58
N LEU A 36 -0.40 -13.37 -4.74
CA LEU A 36 -0.33 -12.72 -6.06
C LEU A 36 0.93 -13.17 -6.82
N ALA A 37 2.08 -13.14 -6.17
CA ALA A 37 3.39 -13.47 -6.77
C ALA A 37 3.46 -14.90 -7.32
N THR A 38 2.73 -15.84 -6.71
CA THR A 38 2.66 -17.26 -7.13
C THR A 38 1.49 -17.55 -8.07
N SER A 39 0.68 -16.56 -8.37
CA SER A 39 -0.50 -16.69 -9.23
C SER A 39 -0.08 -16.83 -10.70
N PRO A 40 -0.71 -17.74 -11.49
CA PRO A 40 -0.39 -17.90 -12.90
C PRO A 40 -0.75 -16.67 -13.75
N ASP A 41 -1.61 -15.79 -13.26
CA ASP A 41 -2.05 -14.56 -13.91
C ASP A 41 -1.34 -13.29 -13.37
N PHE A 42 -0.23 -13.46 -12.62
CA PHE A 42 0.53 -12.34 -12.05
C PHE A 42 0.78 -11.21 -13.04
N LEU A 43 1.41 -11.50 -14.19
CA LEU A 43 1.73 -10.46 -15.17
C LEU A 43 0.48 -9.81 -15.78
N ALA A 44 -0.60 -10.58 -15.97
CA ALA A 44 -1.85 -10.02 -16.46
C ALA A 44 -2.46 -9.03 -15.45
N LYS A 45 -2.39 -9.33 -14.15
CA LYS A 45 -2.83 -8.41 -13.09
C LYS A 45 -1.95 -7.16 -13.00
N MET A 46 -0.64 -7.31 -13.14
CA MET A 46 0.28 -6.17 -13.21
C MET A 46 -0.05 -5.26 -14.41
N GLN A 47 -0.39 -5.84 -15.56
CA GLN A 47 -0.81 -5.05 -16.72
C GLN A 47 -2.14 -4.32 -16.50
N VAL A 48 -3.07 -4.90 -15.76
CA VAL A 48 -4.33 -4.24 -15.42
C VAL A 48 -4.08 -3.02 -14.53
N ALA A 49 -3.24 -3.14 -13.50
CA ALA A 49 -2.92 -2.04 -12.59
C ALA A 49 -2.02 -0.99 -13.27
N PHE A 50 -0.88 -1.38 -13.77
CA PHE A 50 0.24 -0.49 -14.13
C PHE A 50 0.38 -0.24 -15.64
N GLY A 51 -0.56 -0.73 -16.47
CA GLY A 51 -0.50 -0.58 -17.92
C GLY A 51 0.42 -1.58 -18.60
N ASN A 52 0.74 -1.31 -19.88
CA ASN A 52 1.48 -2.28 -20.70
C ASN A 52 3.00 -1.94 -20.85
N SER A 53 3.44 -0.83 -20.27
CA SER A 53 4.78 -0.28 -20.49
C SER A 53 5.73 -0.48 -19.31
N PHE A 54 5.29 -1.16 -18.25
CA PHE A 54 6.13 -1.38 -17.07
C PHE A 54 7.30 -2.32 -17.35
N ASP A 55 8.34 -2.20 -16.56
CA ASP A 55 9.53 -3.07 -16.59
C ASP A 55 9.18 -4.47 -16.03
N VAL A 56 8.99 -5.41 -16.95
CA VAL A 56 8.61 -6.80 -16.62
C VAL A 56 9.71 -7.51 -15.79
N GLU A 57 10.99 -7.21 -16.04
CA GLU A 57 12.08 -7.85 -15.30
C GLU A 57 12.07 -7.42 -13.83
N LYS A 58 11.84 -6.12 -13.57
CA LYS A 58 11.67 -5.61 -12.21
C LYS A 58 10.44 -6.19 -11.52
N ALA A 59 9.30 -6.24 -12.22
CA ALA A 59 8.08 -6.84 -11.68
C ALA A 59 8.27 -8.31 -11.29
N VAL A 60 8.92 -9.10 -12.14
CA VAL A 60 9.24 -10.51 -11.84
C VAL A 60 10.23 -10.66 -10.69
N LYS A 61 11.20 -9.74 -10.55
CA LYS A 61 12.13 -9.73 -9.42
C LYS A 61 11.38 -9.48 -8.10
N LEU A 62 10.47 -8.50 -8.07
CA LEU A 62 9.61 -8.24 -6.91
C LEU A 62 8.77 -9.47 -6.56
N ALA A 63 8.09 -10.06 -7.55
CA ALA A 63 7.30 -11.27 -7.34
C ALA A 63 8.13 -12.43 -6.78
N SER A 64 9.36 -12.63 -7.29
CA SER A 64 10.25 -13.66 -6.78
C SER A 64 10.61 -13.46 -5.31
N ALA A 65 10.86 -12.21 -4.88
CA ALA A 65 11.10 -11.88 -3.49
C ALA A 65 9.86 -12.18 -2.62
N TRP A 66 8.69 -11.69 -3.03
CA TRP A 66 7.43 -11.90 -2.28
C TRP A 66 7.05 -13.39 -2.16
N ALA A 67 7.26 -14.16 -3.21
CA ALA A 67 7.03 -15.62 -3.20
C ALA A 67 7.93 -16.36 -2.21
N GLN A 68 9.11 -15.81 -1.92
CA GLN A 68 10.07 -16.34 -0.94
C GLN A 68 9.86 -15.76 0.48
N GLY A 69 8.89 -14.86 0.65
CA GLY A 69 8.65 -14.16 1.91
C GLY A 69 9.67 -13.06 2.20
N ASP A 70 10.42 -12.63 1.19
CA ASP A 70 11.35 -11.51 1.31
C ASP A 70 10.62 -10.18 1.03
N PHE A 71 10.40 -9.41 2.07
CA PHE A 71 9.78 -8.08 2.06
C PHE A 71 10.74 -6.99 2.53
N SER A 72 12.05 -7.22 2.38
CA SER A 72 13.08 -6.26 2.80
C SER A 72 13.03 -4.93 2.06
N GLU A 73 12.55 -4.95 0.81
CA GLU A 73 12.35 -3.74 -0.02
C GLU A 73 10.99 -3.06 0.21
N PHE A 74 10.15 -3.58 1.11
CA PHE A 74 8.90 -2.92 1.45
C PHE A 74 9.18 -1.57 2.13
N PRO A 75 8.50 -0.48 1.75
CA PRO A 75 8.68 0.83 2.37
C PRO A 75 8.51 0.78 3.88
N GLU A 76 9.25 1.63 4.57
CA GLU A 76 9.01 1.89 5.99
C GLU A 76 7.65 2.55 6.16
N ILE A 77 6.87 2.10 7.14
CA ILE A 77 5.53 2.63 7.38
C ILE A 77 5.60 3.54 8.60
N GLU A 78 5.14 4.77 8.44
CA GLU A 78 5.12 5.78 9.49
C GLU A 78 3.68 6.20 9.77
N ILE A 79 3.30 6.23 11.05
CA ILE A 79 1.96 6.65 11.48
C ILE A 79 1.97 8.15 11.70
N ARG A 80 1.09 8.86 11.00
CA ARG A 80 0.94 10.33 11.07
C ARG A 80 -0.51 10.71 11.38
N SER A 81 -0.72 11.93 11.86
CA SER A 81 -2.07 12.46 11.97
C SER A 81 -2.69 12.67 10.58
N GLU A 82 -4.00 12.56 10.47
CA GLU A 82 -4.74 12.83 9.23
C GLU A 82 -4.44 14.23 8.68
N ALA A 83 -4.23 15.21 9.56
CA ALA A 83 -3.88 16.57 9.16
C ALA A 83 -2.50 16.67 8.47
N GLU A 84 -1.52 15.86 8.87
CA GLU A 84 -0.17 15.85 8.27
C GLU A 84 -0.14 15.20 6.89
N ILE A 85 -1.10 14.32 6.62
CA ILE A 85 -1.25 13.66 5.30
C ILE A 85 -2.46 14.20 4.52
N ASN A 86 -2.82 15.46 4.79
CA ASN A 86 -3.82 16.24 4.06
C ASN A 86 -5.21 15.59 3.98
N GLY A 87 -5.62 14.87 5.04
CA GLY A 87 -6.92 14.20 5.13
C GLY A 87 -6.96 12.80 4.50
N ALA A 88 -5.84 12.30 3.98
CA ALA A 88 -5.77 10.97 3.40
C ALA A 88 -5.81 9.85 4.47
N LEU A 89 -6.22 8.65 4.08
CA LEU A 89 -6.18 7.46 4.94
C LEU A 89 -4.77 6.87 4.97
N GLY A 90 -4.08 6.92 3.83
CA GLY A 90 -2.70 6.57 3.61
C GLY A 90 -2.06 7.51 2.58
N ALA A 91 -0.75 7.44 2.42
CA ALA A 91 -0.02 8.10 1.35
C ALA A 91 1.37 7.48 1.17
N PHE A 92 1.73 7.12 -0.06
CA PHE A 92 3.11 6.84 -0.42
C PHE A 92 3.80 8.12 -0.86
N ALA A 93 4.93 8.44 -0.25
CA ALA A 93 5.72 9.61 -0.65
C ALA A 93 7.02 9.18 -1.31
N ALA A 94 7.11 9.34 -2.63
CA ALA A 94 8.30 8.99 -3.42
C ALA A 94 9.56 9.75 -2.96
N ALA A 95 9.40 10.99 -2.48
CA ALA A 95 10.51 11.81 -1.98
C ALA A 95 11.21 11.22 -0.74
N THR A 96 10.48 10.49 0.09
CA THR A 96 11.02 9.85 1.31
C THR A 96 11.14 8.33 1.18
N GLY A 97 10.49 7.74 0.19
CA GLY A 97 10.38 6.29 0.02
C GLY A 97 9.58 5.61 1.13
N LYS A 98 8.68 6.34 1.80
CA LYS A 98 7.89 5.84 2.92
C LYS A 98 6.40 5.79 2.60
N ILE A 99 5.70 4.91 3.30
CA ILE A 99 4.25 4.89 3.39
C ILE A 99 3.83 5.56 4.70
N TYR A 100 2.88 6.46 4.63
CA TYR A 100 2.24 7.09 5.78
C TYR A 100 0.84 6.54 5.95
N LEU A 101 0.42 6.25 7.19
CA LEU A 101 -0.94 5.85 7.52
C LEU A 101 -1.53 6.79 8.56
N SER A 102 -2.79 7.17 8.37
CA SER A 102 -3.53 8.02 9.30
C SER A 102 -3.73 7.32 10.65
N ARG A 103 -3.32 7.98 11.71
CA ARG A 103 -3.55 7.56 13.11
C ARG A 103 -5.05 7.43 13.41
N GLU A 104 -5.83 8.39 12.93
CA GLU A 104 -7.27 8.45 13.13
C GLU A 104 -7.98 7.33 12.39
N PHE A 105 -7.53 7.02 11.18
CA PHE A 105 -8.01 5.88 10.41
C PHE A 105 -7.71 4.54 11.12
N LEU A 106 -6.49 4.37 11.61
CA LEU A 106 -6.09 3.18 12.37
C LEU A 106 -6.95 3.01 13.63
N ALA A 107 -7.15 4.09 14.40
CA ALA A 107 -7.95 4.05 15.61
C ALA A 107 -9.43 3.69 15.31
N LYS A 108 -10.00 4.29 14.26
CA LYS A 108 -11.38 4.02 13.82
C LYS A 108 -11.58 2.59 13.33
N ASN A 109 -10.53 1.97 12.78
CA ASN A 109 -10.56 0.64 12.19
C ASN A 109 -9.79 -0.41 13.01
N ALA A 110 -9.57 -0.20 14.29
CA ALA A 110 -8.84 -1.13 15.17
C ALA A 110 -9.41 -2.57 15.16
N GLY A 111 -10.73 -2.72 14.95
CA GLY A 111 -11.42 -4.00 14.79
C GLY A 111 -11.52 -4.50 13.34
N ASN A 112 -11.06 -3.74 12.35
CA ASN A 112 -11.15 -4.07 10.92
C ASN A 112 -9.77 -3.99 10.24
N VAL A 113 -8.86 -4.85 10.68
CA VAL A 113 -7.48 -4.91 10.17
C VAL A 113 -7.40 -5.16 8.66
N THR A 114 -8.41 -5.79 8.07
CA THR A 114 -8.48 -6.03 6.62
C THR A 114 -8.67 -4.72 5.85
N ALA A 115 -9.49 -3.80 6.34
CA ALA A 115 -9.65 -2.49 5.70
C ALA A 115 -8.34 -1.70 5.74
N VAL A 116 -7.62 -1.76 6.86
CA VAL A 116 -6.31 -1.10 6.99
C VAL A 116 -5.27 -1.74 6.07
N ALA A 117 -5.27 -3.07 5.97
CA ALA A 117 -4.39 -3.77 5.04
C ALA A 117 -4.70 -3.41 3.57
N GLY A 118 -5.96 -3.13 3.24
CA GLY A 118 -6.36 -2.64 1.91
C GLY A 118 -5.70 -1.31 1.56
N VAL A 119 -5.80 -0.31 2.44
CA VAL A 119 -5.13 0.99 2.26
C VAL A 119 -3.61 0.83 2.23
N LEU A 120 -3.03 -0.01 3.09
CA LEU A 120 -1.59 -0.28 3.04
C LEU A 120 -1.15 -0.88 1.70
N LEU A 121 -1.95 -1.78 1.11
CA LEU A 121 -1.68 -2.38 -0.20
C LEU A 121 -1.86 -1.39 -1.35
N GLU A 122 -2.79 -0.44 -1.24
CA GLU A 122 -2.96 0.68 -2.16
C GLU A 122 -1.69 1.54 -2.19
N GLU A 123 -1.22 2.01 -1.04
CA GLU A 123 0.01 2.79 -0.94
C GLU A 123 1.26 2.00 -1.39
N PHE A 124 1.25 0.70 -1.17
CA PHE A 124 2.28 -0.18 -1.70
C PHE A 124 2.18 -0.33 -3.22
N GLY A 125 1.00 -0.24 -3.80
CA GLY A 125 0.78 -0.18 -5.24
C GLY A 125 1.48 1.03 -5.87
N HIS A 126 1.32 2.23 -5.31
CA HIS A 126 2.03 3.43 -5.73
C HIS A 126 3.56 3.29 -5.62
N PHE A 127 4.05 2.66 -4.55
CA PHE A 127 5.47 2.31 -4.45
C PHE A 127 5.89 1.38 -5.59
N VAL A 128 5.13 0.31 -5.86
CA VAL A 128 5.45 -0.64 -6.95
C VAL A 128 5.48 0.08 -8.29
N ASP A 129 4.51 0.93 -8.58
CA ASP A 129 4.48 1.76 -9.79
C ASP A 129 5.79 2.54 -9.94
N SER A 130 6.21 3.24 -8.90
CA SER A 130 7.46 4.02 -8.89
C SER A 130 8.72 3.19 -9.16
N GLN A 131 8.67 1.87 -8.91
CA GLN A 131 9.80 0.97 -9.16
C GLN A 131 9.82 0.41 -10.58
N ILE A 132 8.65 0.14 -11.16
CA ILE A 132 8.52 -0.57 -12.43
C ILE A 132 8.17 0.34 -13.60
N ASN A 133 7.59 1.51 -13.37
CA ASN A 133 7.28 2.51 -14.38
C ASN A 133 8.26 3.71 -14.32
N SER A 134 8.53 4.29 -15.48
CA SER A 134 9.28 5.54 -15.60
C SER A 134 8.37 6.77 -15.63
N VAL A 135 7.10 6.56 -15.86
CA VAL A 135 6.04 7.56 -15.87
C VAL A 135 4.89 6.90 -15.11
N ASP A 136 4.32 7.65 -14.21
CA ASP A 136 3.19 7.26 -13.38
C ASP A 136 2.06 6.61 -14.21
N ALA A 137 1.49 5.52 -13.73
CA ALA A 137 0.39 4.85 -14.41
C ALA A 137 -0.87 5.74 -14.40
N ILE A 138 -1.77 5.51 -15.33
CA ILE A 138 -2.97 6.34 -15.45
C ILE A 138 -4.03 5.87 -14.46
N GLY A 139 -4.55 6.79 -13.65
CA GLY A 139 -5.63 6.58 -12.69
C GLY A 139 -5.12 6.12 -11.34
N ASP A 140 -6.01 5.60 -10.52
CA ASP A 140 -5.67 5.04 -9.21
C ASP A 140 -5.14 3.60 -9.35
N GLU A 141 -3.90 3.47 -9.79
CA GLU A 141 -3.24 2.16 -9.93
C GLU A 141 -3.00 1.49 -8.58
N GLY A 142 -2.85 2.28 -7.51
CA GLY A 142 -2.70 1.78 -6.15
C GLY A 142 -3.95 1.02 -5.69
N GLU A 143 -5.14 1.61 -5.84
CA GLU A 143 -6.40 0.94 -5.49
C GLU A 143 -6.66 -0.26 -6.41
N ILE A 144 -6.42 -0.14 -7.72
CA ILE A 144 -6.53 -1.27 -8.66
C ILE A 144 -5.60 -2.41 -8.21
N PHE A 145 -4.36 -2.11 -7.86
CA PHE A 145 -3.41 -3.11 -7.38
C PHE A 145 -3.87 -3.75 -6.08
N SER A 146 -4.28 -2.96 -5.10
CA SER A 146 -4.81 -3.42 -3.80
C SER A 146 -5.97 -4.40 -3.99
N ASP A 147 -6.92 -4.07 -4.84
CA ASP A 147 -8.08 -4.91 -5.13
C ASP A 147 -7.69 -6.24 -5.77
N LEU A 148 -6.80 -6.22 -6.76
CA LEU A 148 -6.30 -7.42 -7.42
C LEU A 148 -5.49 -8.32 -6.48
N VAL A 149 -4.67 -7.72 -5.60
CA VAL A 149 -3.89 -8.43 -4.56
C VAL A 149 -4.81 -9.11 -3.55
N GLN A 150 -5.90 -8.47 -3.19
CA GLN A 150 -6.91 -9.02 -2.28
C GLN A 150 -7.85 -10.04 -2.95
N GLY A 151 -7.66 -10.30 -4.26
CA GLY A 151 -8.46 -11.27 -5.02
C GLY A 151 -9.84 -10.76 -5.41
N LYS A 152 -10.08 -9.46 -5.38
CA LYS A 152 -11.32 -8.89 -5.87
C LYS A 152 -11.36 -8.96 -7.40
N ALA A 153 -12.55 -9.19 -7.94
CA ALA A 153 -12.82 -9.14 -9.37
C ALA A 153 -13.35 -7.75 -9.71
N LEU A 154 -12.56 -6.95 -10.41
CA LEU A 154 -12.99 -5.64 -10.91
C LEU A 154 -13.82 -5.79 -12.17
N SER A 155 -15.03 -5.22 -12.18
CA SER A 155 -15.81 -5.07 -13.39
C SER A 155 -15.20 -4.03 -14.32
N GLN A 156 -15.57 -4.05 -15.61
CA GLN A 156 -15.10 -3.04 -16.56
C GLN A 156 -15.49 -1.61 -16.16
N GLY A 157 -16.63 -1.44 -15.49
CA GLY A 157 -17.11 -0.13 -15.03
C GLY A 157 -16.27 0.38 -13.85
N GLU A 158 -15.99 -0.46 -12.86
CA GLU A 158 -15.12 -0.12 -11.73
C GLU A 158 -13.70 0.23 -12.19
N LEU A 159 -13.13 -0.61 -13.06
CA LEU A 159 -11.80 -0.34 -13.61
C LEU A 159 -11.75 0.95 -14.43
N ALA A 160 -12.78 1.26 -15.20
CA ALA A 160 -12.85 2.51 -15.95
C ALA A 160 -13.03 3.73 -15.03
N GLY A 161 -13.72 3.57 -13.89
CA GLY A 161 -13.82 4.58 -12.84
C GLY A 161 -12.45 4.90 -12.25
N LEU A 162 -11.78 3.89 -11.70
CA LEU A 162 -10.45 4.03 -11.09
C LEU A 162 -9.40 4.59 -12.06
N LYS A 163 -9.41 4.18 -13.31
CA LYS A 163 -8.52 4.74 -14.35
C LYS A 163 -8.82 6.19 -14.74
N GLY A 164 -9.95 6.72 -14.33
CA GLY A 164 -10.32 8.11 -14.55
C GLY A 164 -10.09 9.03 -13.36
N GLU A 165 -9.62 8.49 -12.24
CA GLU A 165 -9.35 9.25 -11.01
C GLU A 165 -7.97 9.91 -11.05
N ASP A 166 -7.82 10.99 -10.29
CA ASP A 166 -6.54 11.65 -10.01
C ASP A 166 -6.20 11.35 -8.54
N ASP A 167 -5.24 10.48 -8.33
CA ASP A 167 -4.81 9.96 -7.03
C ASP A 167 -3.64 10.74 -6.42
N SER A 168 -3.27 11.88 -7.01
CA SER A 168 -2.17 12.68 -6.51
C SER A 168 -2.42 13.18 -5.08
N ALA A 169 -1.64 12.66 -4.13
CA ALA A 169 -1.67 13.07 -2.73
C ALA A 169 -0.50 14.00 -2.39
N ILE A 170 -0.76 15.04 -1.58
CA ILE A 170 0.27 15.93 -1.06
C ILE A 170 0.50 15.59 0.42
N VAL A 171 1.71 15.18 0.77
CA VAL A 171 2.14 14.96 2.15
C VAL A 171 2.97 16.16 2.60
N VAL A 172 2.54 16.81 3.69
CA VAL A 172 3.28 17.93 4.30
C VAL A 172 4.15 17.38 5.41
N LEU A 173 5.45 17.28 5.18
CA LEU A 173 6.42 16.81 6.17
C LEU A 173 7.09 18.01 6.82
N ASP A 174 7.00 18.13 8.15
CA ASP A 174 7.71 19.12 8.98
C ASP A 174 7.52 20.59 8.57
N GLY A 175 6.33 20.95 8.06
CA GLY A 175 5.97 22.31 7.72
C GLY A 175 6.63 22.87 6.45
N THR A 176 7.27 22.02 5.66
CA THR A 176 7.77 22.36 4.32
C THR A 176 6.97 21.57 3.28
N GLY A 177 6.05 22.26 2.63
CA GLY A 177 5.29 21.75 1.50
C GLY A 177 6.10 21.89 0.20
#